data_bc08bb1da68d0703e46dc0ae1ee9b8ec
#
_entry.id   bc08bb1da68d0703e46dc0ae1ee9b8ec
#
_cell.length_a   1.000
_cell.length_b   1.000
_cell.length_c   1.000
_cell.angle_alpha   90.00
_cell.angle_beta   90.00
_cell.angle_gamma   90.00
#
_symmetry.space_group_name_H-M   'P 1'
#
loop_
_entity.id
_entity.type
_entity.pdbx_description
1 polymer ?
#
loop_
_entity_poly.entity_id
_entity_poly.type
_entity_poly.pdbx_seq_one_letter_code
_entity_poly.pdbx_strand_id
1 'polypeptide(L)'
;SVRTVAAGSIASLPGYAEGAWWVQDAAAALPARLLGDIRGRSVADLCAAPGGKTLQLALAGAAVTAVDRVETRMARLRDNLQRVGLAATMVVADVEAWEAGPFDAVLLDAPCSATGTIRRHPDIPWRKTAAGIAELSLLQARLLARAIDLTRPGGVLVFCTCSLEPEEGEDLVAAALDRDPRIRRKPIDRSEIAGIAEFVTAQGDLRTLPCAWPDPEPRMGGLDGFYVARLERR
;
A
#
# COMPACT_ATOMS: atom_id res chain seq x y z
N SER A 1 -0.73 1.53 16.90
CA SER A 1 0.27 0.49 16.56
C SER A 1 1.30 0.40 17.66
N VAL A 2 1.78 -0.80 17.91
CA VAL A 2 2.85 -1.08 18.89
C VAL A 2 3.99 -1.78 18.13
N ARG A 3 5.23 -1.37 18.40
CA ARG A 3 6.42 -2.06 17.94
C ARG A 3 7.00 -2.87 19.11
N THR A 4 7.37 -4.10 18.86
CA THR A 4 7.95 -4.99 19.87
C THR A 4 8.97 -5.92 19.25
N VAL A 5 9.93 -6.36 20.06
CA VAL A 5 10.80 -7.48 19.70
C VAL A 5 10.11 -8.78 20.10
N ALA A 6 9.62 -9.52 19.12
CA ALA A 6 8.99 -10.81 19.37
C ALA A 6 10.06 -11.92 19.44
N ALA A 7 9.97 -12.78 20.45
CA ALA A 7 10.71 -14.03 20.53
C ALA A 7 9.78 -15.18 20.12
N GLY A 8 10.21 -16.04 19.21
CA GLY A 8 9.43 -17.20 18.77
C GLY A 8 8.43 -16.93 17.66
N SER A 9 7.43 -17.79 17.54
CA SER A 9 6.40 -17.69 16.51
C SER A 9 5.41 -16.57 16.81
N ILE A 10 5.12 -15.72 15.81
CA ILE A 10 4.10 -14.68 15.93
C ILE A 10 2.73 -15.25 16.29
N ALA A 11 2.40 -16.43 15.78
CA ALA A 11 1.13 -17.09 16.05
C ALA A 11 0.94 -17.52 17.52
N SER A 12 2.05 -17.61 18.29
CA SER A 12 1.99 -17.93 19.72
C SER A 12 1.88 -16.71 20.64
N LEU A 13 1.94 -15.50 20.07
CA LEU A 13 1.82 -14.27 20.87
C LEU A 13 0.37 -14.03 21.33
N PRO A 14 0.16 -13.54 22.58
CA PRO A 14 -1.17 -13.26 23.09
C PRO A 14 -1.98 -12.34 22.19
N GLY A 15 -3.26 -12.67 21.96
CA GLY A 15 -4.18 -11.89 21.14
C GLY A 15 -4.07 -12.12 19.63
N TYR A 16 -3.09 -12.90 19.15
CA TYR A 16 -2.98 -13.19 17.72
C TYR A 16 -4.10 -14.12 17.25
N ALA A 17 -4.29 -15.25 17.92
CA ALA A 17 -5.33 -16.22 17.57
C ALA A 17 -6.73 -15.62 17.73
N GLU A 18 -6.92 -14.76 18.71
CA GLU A 18 -8.17 -14.05 18.99
C GLU A 18 -8.43 -12.89 18.01
N GLY A 19 -7.53 -12.63 17.08
CA GLY A 19 -7.67 -11.57 16.08
C GLY A 19 -7.55 -10.15 16.61
N ALA A 20 -7.00 -9.95 17.81
CA ALA A 20 -6.89 -8.65 18.44
C ALA A 20 -5.94 -7.68 17.68
N TRP A 21 -5.07 -8.22 16.84
CA TRP A 21 -4.09 -7.46 16.07
C TRP A 21 -3.55 -8.26 14.87
N TRP A 22 -2.85 -7.58 13.99
CA TRP A 22 -2.07 -8.18 12.88
C TRP A 22 -0.71 -7.50 12.76
N VAL A 23 0.21 -8.18 12.07
CA VAL A 23 1.55 -7.67 11.80
C VAL A 23 1.53 -6.81 10.54
N GLN A 24 2.12 -5.62 10.62
CA GLN A 24 2.30 -4.74 9.48
C GLN A 24 3.48 -3.81 9.72
N ASP A 25 4.33 -3.57 8.72
CA ASP A 25 5.35 -2.53 8.81
C ASP A 25 4.72 -1.14 8.96
N ALA A 26 5.37 -0.27 9.71
CA ALA A 26 4.84 1.07 9.98
C ALA A 26 4.67 1.89 8.69
N ALA A 27 5.61 1.79 7.73
CA ALA A 27 5.48 2.46 6.44
C ALA A 27 4.34 1.87 5.60
N ALA A 28 4.20 0.53 5.59
CA ALA A 28 3.11 -0.15 4.88
C ALA A 28 1.71 0.19 5.43
N ALA A 29 1.63 0.71 6.66
CA ALA A 29 0.38 1.12 7.28
C ALA A 29 -0.06 2.55 6.88
N LEU A 30 0.80 3.35 6.26
CA LEU A 30 0.50 4.75 5.91
C LEU A 30 -0.47 4.89 4.72
N PRO A 31 -0.33 4.15 3.60
CA PRO A 31 -1.13 4.35 2.40
C PRO A 31 -2.65 4.30 2.64
N ALA A 32 -3.13 3.31 3.37
CA ALA A 32 -4.56 3.16 3.66
C ALA A 32 -5.15 4.37 4.43
N ARG A 33 -4.35 4.99 5.31
CA ARG A 33 -4.75 6.16 6.10
C ARG A 33 -4.87 7.43 5.24
N LEU A 34 -4.14 7.49 4.13
CA LEU A 34 -4.11 8.65 3.24
C LEU A 34 -5.33 8.74 2.30
N LEU A 35 -6.20 7.72 2.29
CA LEU A 35 -7.52 7.82 1.64
C LEU A 35 -8.48 8.77 2.38
N GLY A 36 -8.17 9.14 3.63
CA GLY A 36 -8.99 10.03 4.45
C GLY A 36 -10.20 9.32 5.08
N ASP A 37 -11.32 10.03 5.24
CA ASP A 37 -12.55 9.41 5.78
C ASP A 37 -13.24 8.57 4.71
N ILE A 38 -13.15 7.27 4.87
CA ILE A 38 -13.70 6.26 3.97
C ILE A 38 -14.87 5.48 4.58
N ARG A 39 -15.37 5.87 5.73
CA ARG A 39 -16.48 5.19 6.38
C ARG A 39 -17.72 5.20 5.49
N GLY A 40 -18.28 4.01 5.24
CA GLY A 40 -19.42 3.81 4.36
C GLY A 40 -19.15 4.01 2.88
N ARG A 41 -17.91 4.29 2.47
CA ARG A 41 -17.52 4.46 1.06
C ARG A 41 -17.14 3.13 0.41
N SER A 42 -17.36 3.04 -0.89
CA SER A 42 -16.87 1.94 -1.71
C SER A 42 -15.37 2.12 -1.99
N VAL A 43 -14.56 1.13 -1.61
CA VAL A 43 -13.10 1.20 -1.78
C VAL A 43 -12.59 -0.05 -2.49
N ALA A 44 -11.84 0.12 -3.60
CA ALA A 44 -11.08 -0.96 -4.19
C ALA A 44 -9.66 -0.98 -3.62
N ASP A 45 -9.23 -2.16 -3.17
CA ASP A 45 -7.85 -2.46 -2.76
C ASP A 45 -7.24 -3.36 -3.83
N LEU A 46 -6.36 -2.80 -4.64
CA LEU A 46 -5.78 -3.47 -5.81
C LEU A 46 -4.40 -4.03 -5.46
N CYS A 47 -4.15 -5.28 -5.89
CA CYS A 47 -3.00 -6.08 -5.49
C CYS A 47 -2.98 -6.35 -3.98
N ALA A 48 -4.15 -6.63 -3.42
CA ALA A 48 -4.49 -6.54 -2.00
C ALA A 48 -3.75 -7.52 -1.09
N ALA A 49 -3.43 -8.70 -1.60
CA ALA A 49 -2.90 -9.78 -0.75
C ALA A 49 -1.45 -9.51 -0.28
N PRO A 50 -1.13 -9.83 0.97
CA PRO A 50 -1.83 -10.71 1.94
C PRO A 50 -2.88 -10.02 2.83
N GLY A 51 -3.23 -8.74 2.60
CA GLY A 51 -4.41 -8.13 3.20
C GLY A 51 -4.17 -7.10 4.31
N GLY A 52 -2.93 -6.75 4.66
CA GLY A 52 -2.68 -5.79 5.73
C GLY A 52 -3.38 -4.43 5.54
N LYS A 53 -3.39 -3.92 4.30
CA LYS A 53 -4.09 -2.68 3.94
C LYS A 53 -5.61 -2.90 3.85
N THR A 54 -6.06 -4.04 3.29
CA THR A 54 -7.48 -4.44 3.29
C THR A 54 -8.08 -4.43 4.70
N LEU A 55 -7.36 -5.00 5.69
CA LEU A 55 -7.80 -5.01 7.08
C LEU A 55 -7.94 -3.59 7.64
N GLN A 56 -7.01 -2.69 7.31
CA GLN A 56 -7.11 -1.28 7.73
C GLN A 56 -8.34 -0.59 7.15
N LEU A 57 -8.60 -0.79 5.85
CA LEU A 57 -9.74 -0.21 5.14
C LEU A 57 -11.07 -0.72 5.70
N ALA A 58 -11.17 -2.05 5.92
CA ALA A 58 -12.35 -2.67 6.50
C ALA A 58 -12.59 -2.19 7.94
N LEU A 59 -11.51 -2.11 8.76
CA LEU A 59 -11.59 -1.59 10.13
C LEU A 59 -12.02 -0.10 10.17
N ALA A 60 -11.65 0.68 9.14
CA ALA A 60 -12.09 2.07 9.00
C ALA A 60 -13.57 2.19 8.57
N GLY A 61 -14.25 1.08 8.32
CA GLY A 61 -15.68 1.04 7.99
C GLY A 61 -15.98 1.23 6.50
N ALA A 62 -15.03 1.02 5.61
CA ALA A 62 -15.25 1.03 4.16
C ALA A 62 -15.93 -0.26 3.69
N ALA A 63 -16.71 -0.16 2.60
CA ALA A 63 -17.15 -1.31 1.82
C ALA A 63 -16.01 -1.70 0.86
N VAL A 64 -15.14 -2.62 1.30
CA VAL A 64 -13.90 -2.97 0.61
C VAL A 64 -14.13 -4.06 -0.43
N THR A 65 -13.62 -3.85 -1.65
CA THR A 65 -13.41 -4.89 -2.66
C THR A 65 -11.90 -5.09 -2.84
N ALA A 66 -11.40 -6.23 -2.36
CA ALA A 66 -10.00 -6.62 -2.43
C ALA A 66 -9.75 -7.48 -3.67
N VAL A 67 -8.81 -7.05 -4.51
CA VAL A 67 -8.50 -7.70 -5.79
C VAL A 67 -7.03 -8.10 -5.84
N ASP A 68 -6.76 -9.37 -6.14
CA ASP A 68 -5.40 -9.86 -6.44
C ASP A 68 -5.51 -11.02 -7.44
N ARG A 69 -4.50 -11.16 -8.31
CA ARG A 69 -4.51 -12.19 -9.36
C ARG A 69 -4.14 -13.60 -8.85
N VAL A 70 -3.59 -13.70 -7.64
CA VAL A 70 -3.02 -14.95 -7.13
C VAL A 70 -3.91 -15.56 -6.05
N GLU A 71 -4.64 -16.64 -6.39
CA GLU A 71 -5.57 -17.33 -5.47
C GLU A 71 -4.92 -17.75 -4.15
N THR A 72 -3.69 -18.26 -4.18
CA THR A 72 -3.00 -18.69 -2.95
C THR A 72 -2.65 -17.54 -2.01
N ARG A 73 -2.45 -16.34 -2.56
CA ARG A 73 -2.28 -15.13 -1.77
C ARG A 73 -3.61 -14.64 -1.21
N MET A 74 -4.68 -14.73 -2.01
CA MET A 74 -6.04 -14.39 -1.60
C MET A 74 -6.56 -15.32 -0.48
N ALA A 75 -6.18 -16.60 -0.49
CA ALA A 75 -6.49 -17.50 0.62
C ALA A 75 -5.92 -16.96 1.95
N ARG A 76 -4.69 -16.47 1.97
CA ARG A 76 -4.09 -15.84 3.16
C ARG A 76 -4.84 -14.57 3.60
N LEU A 77 -5.31 -13.77 2.65
CA LEU A 77 -6.13 -12.61 2.96
C LEU A 77 -7.45 -13.03 3.61
N ARG A 78 -8.10 -14.08 3.09
CA ARG A 78 -9.33 -14.66 3.64
C ARG A 78 -9.13 -15.10 5.09
N ASP A 79 -8.05 -15.86 5.34
CA ASP A 79 -7.71 -16.33 6.68
C ASP A 79 -7.47 -15.18 7.65
N ASN A 80 -6.78 -14.12 7.20
CA ASN A 80 -6.55 -12.92 7.99
C ASN A 80 -7.86 -12.18 8.31
N LEU A 81 -8.74 -11.99 7.33
CA LEU A 81 -10.06 -11.37 7.54
C LEU A 81 -10.88 -12.17 8.57
N GLN A 82 -10.94 -13.49 8.39
CA GLN A 82 -11.66 -14.37 9.30
C GLN A 82 -11.10 -14.29 10.71
N ARG A 83 -9.77 -14.35 10.87
CA ARG A 83 -9.10 -14.30 12.17
C ARG A 83 -9.39 -13.00 12.94
N VAL A 84 -9.42 -11.85 12.26
CA VAL A 84 -9.67 -10.54 12.91
C VAL A 84 -11.15 -10.14 12.93
N GLY A 85 -12.06 -10.99 12.42
CA GLY A 85 -13.50 -10.71 12.42
C GLY A 85 -13.91 -9.55 11.51
N LEU A 86 -13.18 -9.30 10.42
CA LEU A 86 -13.48 -8.27 9.42
C LEU A 86 -13.94 -8.91 8.11
N ALA A 87 -14.64 -8.13 7.28
CA ALA A 87 -15.16 -8.58 5.99
C ALA A 87 -14.73 -7.68 4.85
N ALA A 88 -14.50 -8.27 3.68
CA ALA A 88 -14.31 -7.60 2.41
C ALA A 88 -14.84 -8.49 1.28
N THR A 89 -15.29 -7.89 0.19
CA THR A 89 -15.54 -8.62 -1.06
C THR A 89 -14.21 -9.01 -1.66
N MET A 90 -14.03 -10.30 -1.98
CA MET A 90 -12.77 -10.81 -2.50
C MET A 90 -12.92 -11.19 -3.97
N VAL A 91 -12.04 -10.70 -4.80
CA VAL A 91 -12.03 -10.95 -6.25
C VAL A 91 -10.66 -11.44 -6.68
N VAL A 92 -10.60 -12.65 -7.26
CA VAL A 92 -9.40 -13.16 -7.88
C VAL A 92 -9.44 -12.78 -9.36
N ALA A 93 -8.70 -11.75 -9.72
CA ALA A 93 -8.67 -11.24 -11.10
C ALA A 93 -7.36 -10.51 -11.39
N ASP A 94 -7.03 -10.43 -12.67
CA ASP A 94 -6.01 -9.49 -13.13
C ASP A 94 -6.63 -8.08 -13.18
N VAL A 95 -6.03 -7.16 -12.43
CA VAL A 95 -6.51 -5.77 -12.32
C VAL A 95 -6.58 -5.08 -13.69
N GLU A 96 -5.66 -5.39 -14.61
CA GLU A 96 -5.65 -4.79 -15.96
C GLU A 96 -6.93 -5.15 -16.76
N ALA A 97 -7.47 -6.36 -16.55
CA ALA A 97 -8.65 -6.87 -17.25
C ALA A 97 -9.93 -6.83 -16.40
N TRP A 98 -9.84 -6.51 -15.11
CA TRP A 98 -11.00 -6.54 -14.22
C TRP A 98 -11.96 -5.39 -14.50
N GLU A 99 -13.20 -5.73 -14.86
CA GLU A 99 -14.27 -4.78 -15.10
C GLU A 99 -15.11 -4.59 -13.85
N ALA A 100 -15.11 -3.39 -13.32
CA ALA A 100 -15.89 -3.00 -12.15
C ALA A 100 -15.87 -1.47 -11.95
N GLY A 101 -16.50 -1.02 -10.90
CA GLY A 101 -16.47 0.35 -10.44
C GLY A 101 -17.60 1.21 -11.01
N PRO A 102 -17.47 2.53 -10.92
CA PRO A 102 -16.39 3.24 -10.27
C PRO A 102 -16.50 3.21 -8.72
N PHE A 103 -15.36 3.35 -8.04
CA PHE A 103 -15.24 3.38 -6.58
C PHE A 103 -15.06 4.81 -6.05
N ASP A 104 -15.49 5.05 -4.82
CA ASP A 104 -15.28 6.34 -4.12
C ASP A 104 -13.80 6.60 -3.85
N ALA A 105 -13.04 5.51 -3.58
CA ALA A 105 -11.62 5.56 -3.40
C ALA A 105 -10.95 4.27 -3.91
N VAL A 106 -9.71 4.38 -4.34
CA VAL A 106 -8.90 3.24 -4.80
C VAL A 106 -7.55 3.28 -4.10
N LEU A 107 -7.11 2.14 -3.60
CA LEU A 107 -5.76 1.90 -3.14
C LEU A 107 -5.07 0.95 -4.12
N LEU A 108 -3.95 1.38 -4.69
CA LEU A 108 -3.09 0.54 -5.52
C LEU A 108 -1.76 0.30 -4.79
N ASP A 109 -1.62 -0.87 -4.17
CA ASP A 109 -0.34 -1.36 -3.61
C ASP A 109 0.39 -2.14 -4.70
N ALA A 110 1.09 -1.41 -5.57
CA ALA A 110 1.57 -1.96 -6.82
C ALA A 110 2.70 -3.00 -6.61
N PRO A 111 2.70 -4.11 -7.37
CA PRO A 111 3.81 -5.04 -7.36
C PRO A 111 5.08 -4.33 -7.81
N CYS A 112 6.17 -4.46 -7.04
CA CYS A 112 7.40 -3.71 -7.26
C CYS A 112 8.65 -4.55 -6.95
N SER A 113 9.83 -3.97 -7.15
CA SER A 113 11.12 -4.60 -6.82
C SER A 113 11.27 -4.90 -5.32
N ALA A 114 10.50 -4.22 -4.46
CA ALA A 114 10.53 -4.32 -3.00
C ALA A 114 11.89 -3.92 -2.38
N THR A 115 12.71 -3.13 -3.06
CA THR A 115 14.03 -2.68 -2.58
C THR A 115 13.94 -1.91 -1.26
N GLY A 116 12.80 -1.31 -0.94
CA GLY A 116 12.56 -0.66 0.35
C GLY A 116 12.49 -1.61 1.54
N THR A 117 12.37 -2.91 1.31
CA THR A 117 12.28 -3.92 2.38
C THR A 117 13.63 -4.58 2.72
N ILE A 118 14.75 -4.04 2.22
CA ILE A 118 16.11 -4.59 2.39
C ILE A 118 16.49 -4.78 3.86
N ARG A 119 15.96 -3.97 4.77
CA ARG A 119 16.17 -4.11 6.21
C ARG A 119 15.75 -5.49 6.73
N ARG A 120 14.67 -6.05 6.17
CA ARG A 120 14.12 -7.36 6.52
C ARG A 120 14.51 -8.47 5.55
N HIS A 121 14.88 -8.08 4.34
CA HIS A 121 15.21 -8.96 3.22
C HIS A 121 16.53 -8.52 2.56
N PRO A 122 17.69 -8.74 3.23
CA PRO A 122 18.98 -8.24 2.76
C PRO A 122 19.47 -8.91 1.46
N ASP A 123 18.81 -9.95 1.00
CA ASP A 123 19.07 -10.63 -0.27
C ASP A 123 18.50 -9.90 -1.50
N ILE A 124 17.58 -8.96 -1.32
CA ILE A 124 16.89 -8.25 -2.42
C ILE A 124 17.86 -7.59 -3.40
N PRO A 125 18.90 -6.83 -2.98
CA PRO A 125 19.81 -6.18 -3.92
C PRO A 125 20.52 -7.16 -4.87
N TRP A 126 20.71 -8.39 -4.44
CA TRP A 126 21.37 -9.45 -5.24
C TRP A 126 20.41 -10.15 -6.21
N ARG A 127 19.12 -9.99 -6.03
CA ARG A 127 18.06 -10.66 -6.82
C ARG A 127 17.39 -9.74 -7.83
N LYS A 128 17.60 -8.43 -7.74
CA LYS A 128 16.96 -7.44 -8.62
C LYS A 128 17.94 -6.94 -9.66
N THR A 129 17.43 -6.69 -10.84
CA THR A 129 18.18 -6.16 -11.98
C THR A 129 17.49 -4.92 -12.53
N ALA A 130 18.25 -4.03 -13.17
CA ALA A 130 17.67 -2.85 -13.83
C ALA A 130 16.60 -3.21 -14.86
N ALA A 131 16.79 -4.29 -15.63
CA ALA A 131 15.78 -4.77 -16.58
C ALA A 131 14.48 -5.20 -15.88
N GLY A 132 14.58 -5.93 -14.78
CA GLY A 132 13.41 -6.35 -14.00
C GLY A 132 12.69 -5.17 -13.34
N ILE A 133 13.41 -4.12 -12.93
CA ILE A 133 12.81 -2.87 -12.43
C ILE A 133 12.04 -2.16 -13.55
N ALA A 134 12.63 -2.06 -14.74
CA ALA A 134 11.97 -1.45 -15.91
C ALA A 134 10.68 -2.21 -16.31
N GLU A 135 10.69 -3.54 -16.30
CA GLU A 135 9.49 -4.35 -16.57
C GLU A 135 8.39 -4.10 -15.53
N LEU A 136 8.75 -4.03 -14.24
CA LEU A 136 7.82 -3.73 -13.15
C LEU A 136 7.24 -2.32 -13.28
N SER A 137 8.05 -1.32 -13.60
CA SER A 137 7.60 0.06 -13.81
C SER A 137 6.57 0.14 -14.96
N LEU A 138 6.78 -0.59 -16.06
CA LEU A 138 5.80 -0.68 -17.15
C LEU A 138 4.48 -1.33 -16.70
N LEU A 139 4.54 -2.39 -15.90
CA LEU A 139 3.35 -3.01 -15.31
C LEU A 139 2.62 -2.03 -14.38
N GLN A 140 3.35 -1.36 -13.51
CA GLN A 140 2.80 -0.38 -12.57
C GLN A 140 2.11 0.78 -13.31
N ALA A 141 2.66 1.25 -14.43
CA ALA A 141 2.04 2.28 -15.25
C ALA A 141 0.67 1.84 -15.79
N ARG A 142 0.53 0.58 -16.25
CA ARG A 142 -0.75 0.02 -16.71
C ARG A 142 -1.73 -0.15 -15.56
N LEU A 143 -1.26 -0.66 -14.40
CA LEU A 143 -2.08 -0.80 -13.21
C LEU A 143 -2.58 0.56 -12.69
N LEU A 144 -1.72 1.60 -12.73
CA LEU A 144 -2.10 2.95 -12.32
C LEU A 144 -3.15 3.54 -13.27
N ALA A 145 -2.99 3.36 -14.58
CA ALA A 145 -4.00 3.78 -15.56
C ALA A 145 -5.35 3.10 -15.30
N ARG A 146 -5.34 1.79 -15.01
CA ARG A 146 -6.57 1.08 -14.65
C ARG A 146 -7.16 1.55 -13.32
N ALA A 147 -6.35 1.83 -12.32
CA ALA A 147 -6.79 2.36 -11.03
C ALA A 147 -7.46 3.75 -11.19
N ILE A 148 -6.97 4.59 -12.12
CA ILE A 148 -7.60 5.86 -12.49
C ILE A 148 -9.00 5.60 -13.07
N ASP A 149 -9.15 4.64 -13.98
CA ASP A 149 -10.45 4.30 -14.57
C ASP A 149 -11.46 3.78 -13.54
N LEU A 150 -10.98 3.02 -12.55
CA LEU A 150 -11.80 2.48 -11.45
C LEU A 150 -12.17 3.53 -10.39
N THR A 151 -11.51 4.68 -10.35
CA THR A 151 -11.81 5.76 -9.42
C THR A 151 -12.89 6.65 -10.02
N ARG A 152 -13.97 6.99 -9.30
CA ARG A 152 -14.99 7.93 -9.81
C ARG A 152 -14.45 9.37 -9.93
N PRO A 153 -15.04 10.24 -10.75
CA PRO A 153 -14.76 11.67 -10.69
C PRO A 153 -14.97 12.22 -9.27
N GLY A 154 -14.04 13.03 -8.77
CA GLY A 154 -13.98 13.50 -7.38
C GLY A 154 -13.50 12.45 -6.37
N GLY A 155 -13.20 11.22 -6.81
CA GLY A 155 -12.66 10.15 -5.97
C GLY A 155 -11.18 10.31 -5.70
N VAL A 156 -10.70 9.59 -4.69
CA VAL A 156 -9.30 9.59 -4.25
C VAL A 156 -8.62 8.28 -4.65
N LEU A 157 -7.45 8.40 -5.25
CA LEU A 157 -6.56 7.28 -5.57
C LEU A 157 -5.26 7.43 -4.77
N VAL A 158 -4.89 6.39 -4.03
CA VAL A 158 -3.56 6.28 -3.41
C VAL A 158 -2.77 5.20 -4.13
N PHE A 159 -1.67 5.61 -4.74
CA PHE A 159 -0.67 4.73 -5.32
C PHE A 159 0.47 4.54 -4.33
N CYS A 160 0.95 3.31 -4.14
CA CYS A 160 2.13 3.08 -3.32
C CYS A 160 2.96 1.88 -3.80
N THR A 161 4.26 1.93 -3.47
CA THR A 161 5.22 0.84 -3.66
C THR A 161 6.15 0.75 -2.45
N CYS A 162 6.62 -0.45 -2.12
CA CYS A 162 7.71 -0.65 -1.18
C CYS A 162 9.07 -0.69 -1.91
N SER A 163 9.27 0.25 -2.84
CA SER A 163 10.50 0.41 -3.62
C SER A 163 11.24 1.68 -3.27
N LEU A 164 12.57 1.63 -3.38
CA LEU A 164 13.44 2.81 -3.31
C LEU A 164 13.73 3.41 -4.70
N GLU A 165 13.37 2.68 -5.77
CA GLU A 165 13.66 3.06 -7.14
C GLU A 165 12.73 4.19 -7.61
N PRO A 166 13.26 5.32 -8.10
CA PRO A 166 12.43 6.42 -8.61
C PRO A 166 11.51 6.01 -9.75
N GLU A 167 11.93 5.05 -10.59
CA GLU A 167 11.17 4.52 -11.71
C GLU A 167 9.90 3.80 -11.28
N GLU A 168 9.86 3.30 -10.05
CA GLU A 168 8.70 2.64 -9.43
C GLU A 168 7.92 3.56 -8.50
N GLY A 169 8.25 4.84 -8.46
CA GLY A 169 7.67 5.85 -7.57
C GLY A 169 7.49 7.20 -8.24
N GLU A 170 8.41 8.10 -7.95
CA GLU A 170 8.33 9.52 -8.33
C GLU A 170 8.18 9.73 -9.83
N ASP A 171 9.02 9.06 -10.63
CA ASP A 171 9.06 9.22 -12.10
C ASP A 171 7.78 8.66 -12.72
N LEU A 172 7.30 7.53 -12.22
CA LEU A 172 6.06 6.91 -12.68
C LEU A 172 4.86 7.81 -12.45
N VAL A 173 4.73 8.38 -11.25
CA VAL A 173 3.62 9.27 -10.91
C VAL A 173 3.70 10.59 -11.67
N ALA A 174 4.91 11.16 -11.84
CA ALA A 174 5.12 12.36 -12.67
C ALA A 174 4.65 12.10 -14.10
N ALA A 175 5.10 11.01 -14.72
CA ALA A 175 4.70 10.64 -16.07
C ALA A 175 3.18 10.39 -16.21
N ALA A 176 2.52 9.84 -15.19
CA ALA A 176 1.06 9.66 -15.20
C ALA A 176 0.31 10.99 -15.15
N LEU A 177 0.77 11.92 -14.32
CA LEU A 177 0.19 13.28 -14.20
C LEU A 177 0.35 14.11 -15.49
N ASP A 178 1.47 13.94 -16.19
CA ASP A 178 1.72 14.63 -17.47
C ASP A 178 0.85 14.07 -18.60
N ARG A 179 0.56 12.78 -18.59
CA ARG A 179 -0.16 12.09 -19.67
C ARG A 179 -1.67 12.09 -19.50
N ASP A 180 -2.16 12.06 -18.27
CA ASP A 180 -3.60 11.92 -18.00
C ASP A 180 -4.17 13.17 -17.31
N PRO A 181 -4.87 14.05 -18.05
CA PRO A 181 -5.46 15.26 -17.50
C PRO A 181 -6.63 15.00 -16.54
N ARG A 182 -7.11 13.76 -16.45
CA ARG A 182 -8.20 13.37 -15.54
C ARG A 182 -7.77 13.30 -14.09
N ILE A 183 -6.46 13.31 -13.81
CA ILE A 183 -5.95 13.26 -12.45
C ILE A 183 -5.18 14.52 -12.09
N ARG A 184 -5.13 14.78 -10.80
CA ARG A 184 -4.23 15.76 -10.21
C ARG A 184 -3.64 15.22 -8.92
N ARG A 185 -2.45 15.70 -8.57
CA ARG A 185 -1.88 15.43 -7.26
C ARG A 185 -2.74 16.06 -6.17
N LYS A 186 -3.03 15.29 -5.13
CA LYS A 186 -3.65 15.78 -3.91
C LYS A 186 -2.60 15.74 -2.79
N PRO A 187 -1.87 16.85 -2.54
CA PRO A 187 -0.75 16.84 -1.62
C PRO A 187 -1.13 16.31 -0.24
N ILE A 188 -0.21 15.56 0.35
CA ILE A 188 -0.33 15.05 1.72
C ILE A 188 0.10 16.18 2.65
N ASP A 189 -0.77 16.57 3.60
CA ASP A 189 -0.41 17.54 4.61
C ASP A 189 0.43 16.88 5.72
N ARG A 190 1.46 17.58 6.18
CA ARG A 190 2.38 17.10 7.22
C ARG A 190 1.71 16.81 8.56
N SER A 191 0.54 17.38 8.80
CA SER A 191 -0.25 17.21 10.03
C SER A 191 -1.27 16.08 9.97
N GLU A 192 -1.55 15.51 8.77
CA GLU A 192 -2.60 14.50 8.59
C GLU A 192 -2.36 13.21 9.39
N ILE A 193 -1.10 12.82 9.56
CA ILE A 193 -0.72 11.65 10.34
C ILE A 193 0.43 12.01 11.25
N ALA A 194 0.27 11.81 12.56
CA ALA A 194 1.32 12.08 13.51
C ALA A 194 2.62 11.30 13.18
N GLY A 195 3.75 11.99 13.22
CA GLY A 195 5.07 11.43 13.00
C GLY A 195 5.49 11.24 11.54
N ILE A 196 4.72 11.74 10.55
CA ILE A 196 5.08 11.61 9.13
C ILE A 196 5.64 12.88 8.50
N ALA A 197 5.66 13.99 9.23
CA ALA A 197 6.02 15.31 8.68
C ALA A 197 7.37 15.31 7.95
N GLU A 198 8.33 14.55 8.45
CA GLU A 198 9.67 14.41 7.87
C GLU A 198 9.70 13.61 6.56
N PHE A 199 8.68 12.78 6.31
CA PHE A 199 8.58 11.92 5.12
C PHE A 199 7.82 12.56 3.97
N VAL A 200 7.16 13.70 4.20
CA VAL A 200 6.43 14.42 3.15
C VAL A 200 7.40 15.20 2.27
N THR A 201 7.43 14.85 1.00
CA THR A 201 8.31 15.46 -0.02
C THR A 201 7.84 16.89 -0.38
N ALA A 202 8.69 17.62 -1.10
CA ALA A 202 8.33 18.96 -1.62
C ALA A 202 7.12 18.93 -2.58
N GLN A 203 6.90 17.80 -3.26
CA GLN A 203 5.76 17.59 -4.16
C GLN A 203 4.48 17.22 -3.42
N GLY A 204 4.54 16.97 -2.09
CA GLY A 204 3.42 16.53 -1.28
C GLY A 204 3.13 15.02 -1.38
N ASP A 205 4.09 14.22 -1.80
CA ASP A 205 4.07 12.76 -1.69
C ASP A 205 4.73 12.33 -0.38
N LEU A 206 4.72 11.04 -0.10
CA LEU A 206 5.40 10.49 1.07
C LEU A 206 6.50 9.53 0.62
N ARG A 207 7.72 9.73 1.19
CA ARG A 207 8.87 8.87 0.97
C ARG A 207 9.47 8.49 2.33
N THR A 208 9.39 7.19 2.68
CA THR A 208 10.09 6.64 3.84
C THR A 208 11.36 5.91 3.40
N LEU A 209 12.33 5.82 4.29
CA LEU A 209 13.60 5.15 4.05
C LEU A 209 13.90 4.15 5.16
N PRO A 210 14.61 3.04 4.86
CA PRO A 210 14.95 2.02 5.86
C PRO A 210 15.72 2.52 7.07
N CYS A 211 16.48 3.60 6.94
CA CYS A 211 17.24 4.23 8.01
C CYS A 211 16.43 5.21 8.87
N ALA A 212 15.17 5.50 8.50
CA ALA A 212 14.34 6.42 9.27
C ALA A 212 13.89 5.81 10.61
N TRP A 213 13.58 6.67 11.58
CA TRP A 213 13.25 6.30 12.97
C TRP A 213 14.33 5.43 13.62
N PRO A 214 15.55 5.96 13.76
CA PRO A 214 16.60 5.26 14.48
C PRO A 214 16.20 5.03 15.95
N ASP A 215 16.60 3.89 16.48
CA ASP A 215 16.36 3.54 17.89
C ASP A 215 17.67 2.99 18.49
N PRO A 216 17.98 3.28 19.78
CA PRO A 216 19.13 2.70 20.46
C PRO A 216 19.14 1.16 20.46
N GLU A 217 17.97 0.52 20.50
CA GLU A 217 17.84 -0.90 20.26
C GLU A 217 17.66 -1.13 18.73
N PRO A 218 18.67 -1.69 18.01
CA PRO A 218 18.63 -1.79 16.55
C PRO A 218 17.42 -2.55 15.99
N ARG A 219 16.84 -3.47 16.77
CA ARG A 219 15.65 -4.23 16.39
C ARG A 219 14.37 -3.40 16.46
N MET A 220 14.42 -2.29 17.19
CA MET A 220 13.30 -1.37 17.33
C MET A 220 13.39 -0.20 16.35
N GLY A 221 14.54 0.01 15.70
CA GLY A 221 14.75 1.06 14.71
C GLY A 221 14.31 0.69 13.30
N GLY A 222 14.28 1.69 12.43
CA GLY A 222 13.98 1.58 11.02
C GLY A 222 12.50 1.31 10.69
N LEU A 223 12.16 1.48 9.43
CA LEU A 223 10.87 1.09 8.82
C LEU A 223 11.17 0.72 7.36
N ASP A 224 10.18 0.16 6.64
CA ASP A 224 10.40 -0.13 5.23
C ASP A 224 10.47 1.17 4.42
N GLY A 225 11.26 1.17 3.35
CA GLY A 225 11.23 2.23 2.35
C GLY A 225 9.94 2.13 1.54
N PHE A 226 9.19 3.21 1.50
CA PHE A 226 7.93 3.31 0.77
C PHE A 226 7.87 4.62 0.00
N TYR A 227 7.25 4.55 -1.16
CA TYR A 227 6.74 5.72 -1.86
C TYR A 227 5.22 5.69 -1.85
N VAL A 228 4.59 6.84 -1.60
CA VAL A 228 3.14 6.97 -1.65
C VAL A 228 2.76 8.30 -2.30
N ALA A 229 1.94 8.25 -3.34
CA ALA A 229 1.30 9.42 -3.93
C ALA A 229 -0.21 9.36 -3.74
N ARG A 230 -0.79 10.50 -3.38
CA ARG A 230 -2.25 10.66 -3.33
C ARG A 230 -2.70 11.52 -4.52
N LEU A 231 -3.63 10.97 -5.28
CA LEU A 231 -4.19 11.57 -6.48
C LEU A 231 -5.69 11.77 -6.29
N GLU A 232 -6.24 12.73 -7.01
CA GLU A 232 -7.68 12.94 -7.11
C GLU A 232 -8.08 12.86 -8.58
N ARG A 233 -9.14 12.10 -8.89
CA ARG A 233 -9.72 12.08 -10.23
C ARG A 233 -10.62 13.31 -10.40
N ARG A 234 -10.39 14.10 -11.44
CA ARG A 234 -11.22 15.25 -11.84
C ARG A 234 -12.54 14.83 -12.45
#